data_088f2a1e58523b00d4a2f4b8acf6e8b4
#
_entry.id   088f2a1e58523b00d4a2f4b8acf6e8b4
#
_cell.length_a   1.000
_cell.length_b   1.000
_cell.length_c   1.000
_cell.angle_alpha   90.00
_cell.angle_beta   90.00
_cell.angle_gamma   90.00
#
_symmetry.space_group_name_H-M   'P 1'
#
loop_
_entity.id
_entity.type
_entity.pdbx_description
1 polymer ?
#
loop_
_entity_poly.entity_id
_entity_poly.type
_entity_poly.pdbx_seq_one_letter_code
_entity_poly.pdbx_strand_id
1 'polypeptide(L)'
;VGSEMCIRDRFMDRTSIPTEDEQFEAYKKAALILKGKSLIIRTLDIGGDKDIPYLGLEKEENPFMGFRAIRYCLKNRELFKSQIKAILRASAFGDIKIMFPLITTMDELREGKKLVAECKADLRNMGINFNENIQVGVMVETASAAVIADMLAKEADFFSIGTNDLTGYTMACDRGNNDVSYLYSPLQPSVLRMIKRTIECGVQNLSLIHISEPT
;
A
#
# COMPACT_ATOMS: atom_id res chain seq x y z
N VAL A 1 -0.30 -8.10 17.39
CA VAL A 1 -0.90 -8.02 16.06
C VAL A 1 -1.36 -6.58 15.87
N GLY A 2 -0.84 -5.89 14.88
CA GLY A 2 -1.24 -4.54 14.48
C GLY A 2 -2.51 -4.56 13.62
N SER A 3 -3.05 -3.38 13.33
CA SER A 3 -4.18 -3.23 12.41
C SER A 3 -3.71 -2.59 11.12
N GLU A 4 -4.24 -3.05 9.99
CA GLU A 4 -4.08 -2.42 8.69
C GLU A 4 -5.25 -1.46 8.44
N MET A 5 -4.97 -0.28 7.91
CA MET A 5 -5.98 0.71 7.54
C MET A 5 -5.82 1.09 6.09
N CYS A 6 -6.90 0.94 5.32
CA CYS A 6 -7.02 1.49 3.99
C CYS A 6 -7.96 2.70 4.04
N ILE A 7 -7.48 3.85 3.55
CA ILE A 7 -8.30 5.07 3.52
C ILE A 7 -9.26 5.10 2.32
N ARG A 8 -9.23 4.08 1.47
CA ARG A 8 -10.03 3.98 0.24
C ARG A 8 -11.49 4.39 0.43
N ASP A 9 -12.16 3.85 1.46
CA ASP A 9 -13.58 4.09 1.70
C ASP A 9 -13.87 5.58 1.96
N ARG A 10 -12.91 6.31 2.52
CA ARG A 10 -13.02 7.77 2.71
C ARG A 10 -12.88 8.58 1.43
N PHE A 11 -12.31 8.00 0.37
CA PHE A 11 -12.25 8.62 -0.95
C PHE A 11 -13.49 8.30 -1.77
N MET A 12 -14.10 7.12 -1.61
CA MET A 12 -15.21 6.66 -2.46
C MET A 12 -16.53 7.42 -2.24
N ASP A 13 -16.83 7.79 -1.00
CA ASP A 13 -18.12 8.42 -0.61
C ASP A 13 -18.09 9.96 -0.70
N ARG A 14 -17.09 10.54 -1.38
CA ARG A 14 -16.90 11.98 -1.45
C ARG A 14 -17.05 12.54 -2.86
N THR A 15 -17.24 13.86 -2.91
CA THR A 15 -17.23 14.66 -4.16
C THR A 15 -15.89 15.33 -4.43
N SER A 16 -14.93 15.23 -3.51
CA SER A 16 -13.61 15.86 -3.61
C SER A 16 -12.54 15.06 -2.86
N ILE A 17 -11.29 15.26 -3.26
CA ILE A 17 -10.12 14.65 -2.60
C ILE A 17 -10.05 15.14 -1.15
N PRO A 18 -9.89 14.23 -0.15
CA PRO A 18 -9.68 14.62 1.25
C PRO A 18 -8.42 15.48 1.41
N THR A 19 -8.53 16.54 2.18
CA THR A 19 -7.38 17.39 2.52
C THR A 19 -6.36 16.64 3.38
N GLU A 20 -5.13 17.18 3.47
CA GLU A 20 -4.10 16.66 4.38
C GLU A 20 -4.60 16.61 5.83
N ASP A 21 -5.30 17.66 6.29
CA ASP A 21 -5.79 17.73 7.67
C ASP A 21 -6.90 16.72 7.96
N GLU A 22 -7.82 16.50 7.03
CA GLU A 22 -8.86 15.48 7.18
C GLU A 22 -8.27 14.08 7.27
N GLN A 23 -7.25 13.79 6.45
CA GLN A 23 -6.53 12.53 6.50
C GLN A 23 -5.74 12.39 7.81
N PHE A 24 -5.02 13.44 8.22
CA PHE A 24 -4.28 13.48 9.48
C PHE A 24 -5.16 13.18 10.69
N GLU A 25 -6.30 13.85 10.83
CA GLU A 25 -7.21 13.60 11.96
C GLU A 25 -7.76 12.17 11.97
N ALA A 26 -8.02 11.60 10.79
CA ALA A 26 -8.44 10.21 10.69
C ALA A 26 -7.36 9.21 11.18
N TYR A 27 -6.11 9.39 10.72
CA TYR A 27 -4.99 8.52 11.09
C TYR A 27 -4.63 8.68 12.57
N LYS A 28 -4.58 9.92 13.06
CA LYS A 28 -4.36 10.22 14.48
C LYS A 28 -5.40 9.54 15.38
N LYS A 29 -6.69 9.65 15.02
CA LYS A 29 -7.76 8.98 15.77
C LYS A 29 -7.56 7.46 15.81
N ALA A 30 -7.21 6.85 14.68
CA ALA A 30 -6.95 5.42 14.62
C ALA A 30 -5.74 5.01 15.50
N ALA A 31 -4.65 5.77 15.43
CA ALA A 31 -3.45 5.53 16.24
C ALA A 31 -3.75 5.59 17.75
N LEU A 32 -4.51 6.60 18.18
CA LEU A 32 -4.91 6.76 19.59
C LEU A 32 -5.81 5.63 20.08
N ILE A 33 -6.72 5.12 19.26
CA ILE A 33 -7.60 3.99 19.58
C ILE A 33 -6.78 2.70 19.79
N LEU A 34 -5.72 2.51 19.02
CA LEU A 34 -4.88 1.30 19.08
C LEU A 34 -3.95 1.23 20.30
N LYS A 35 -3.86 2.33 21.09
CA LYS A 35 -3.15 2.33 22.39
C LYS A 35 -1.74 1.72 22.34
N GLY A 36 -0.93 2.14 21.39
CA GLY A 36 0.46 1.67 21.24
C GLY A 36 0.64 0.41 20.40
N LYS A 37 -0.43 -0.20 19.89
CA LYS A 37 -0.32 -1.24 18.86
C LYS A 37 0.03 -0.61 17.51
N SER A 38 0.77 -1.33 16.69
CA SER A 38 1.19 -0.88 15.38
C SER A 38 -0.02 -0.69 14.45
N LEU A 39 -0.04 0.45 13.75
CA LEU A 39 -1.00 0.79 12.70
C LEU A 39 -0.28 0.86 11.35
N ILE A 40 -0.59 -0.05 10.44
CA ILE A 40 -0.11 0.00 9.06
C ILE A 40 -1.11 0.78 8.23
N ILE A 41 -0.67 1.88 7.61
CA ILE A 41 -1.49 2.67 6.70
C ILE A 41 -1.07 2.36 5.27
N ARG A 42 -1.97 1.71 4.54
CA ARG A 42 -1.81 1.50 3.11
C ARG A 42 -2.08 2.80 2.37
N THR A 43 -1.14 3.24 1.55
CA THR A 43 -1.34 4.40 0.69
C THR A 43 -2.43 4.12 -0.35
N LEU A 44 -2.88 5.18 -1.02
CA LEU A 44 -4.03 5.14 -1.90
C LEU A 44 -3.95 3.99 -2.91
N ASP A 45 -4.98 3.16 -2.91
CA ASP A 45 -5.19 2.06 -3.86
C ASP A 45 -6.55 2.24 -4.54
N ILE A 46 -6.58 3.09 -5.54
CA ILE A 46 -7.74 3.41 -6.39
C ILE A 46 -7.41 3.11 -7.84
N GLY A 47 -8.45 2.90 -8.63
CA GLY A 47 -8.38 2.39 -10.00
C GLY A 47 -8.85 0.94 -10.04
N GLY A 48 -8.74 0.31 -11.18
CA GLY A 48 -9.30 -1.01 -11.40
C GLY A 48 -10.81 -0.92 -11.66
N ASP A 49 -11.59 -1.61 -10.82
CA ASP A 49 -13.04 -1.68 -10.90
C ASP A 49 -13.78 -0.49 -10.23
N LYS A 50 -13.02 0.48 -9.69
CA LYS A 50 -13.59 1.57 -8.88
C LYS A 50 -13.56 2.88 -9.62
N ASP A 51 -14.72 3.27 -10.08
CA ASP A 51 -14.92 4.58 -10.68
C ASP A 51 -15.04 5.63 -9.56
N ILE A 52 -14.09 6.58 -9.55
CA ILE A 52 -14.12 7.76 -8.67
C ILE A 52 -14.17 8.98 -9.59
N PRO A 53 -15.37 9.49 -9.89
CA PRO A 53 -15.58 10.48 -10.94
C PRO A 53 -14.72 11.74 -10.81
N TYR A 54 -14.46 12.20 -9.59
CA TYR A 54 -13.69 13.44 -9.34
C TYR A 54 -12.17 13.27 -9.52
N LEU A 55 -11.68 12.05 -9.73
CA LEU A 55 -10.24 11.80 -9.99
C LEU A 55 -9.91 11.81 -11.48
N GLY A 56 -10.93 11.86 -12.36
CA GLY A 56 -10.75 11.95 -13.81
C GLY A 56 -9.98 10.77 -14.40
N LEU A 57 -10.14 9.57 -13.84
CA LEU A 57 -9.53 8.36 -14.37
C LEU A 57 -10.22 7.99 -15.68
N GLU A 58 -9.44 7.79 -16.73
CA GLU A 58 -9.93 7.28 -17.98
C GLU A 58 -10.32 5.81 -17.86
N LYS A 59 -11.34 5.39 -18.60
CA LYS A 59 -11.73 3.98 -18.65
C LYS A 59 -10.69 3.18 -19.41
N GLU A 60 -10.09 2.19 -18.74
CA GLU A 60 -9.11 1.28 -19.31
C GLU A 60 -9.75 -0.05 -19.70
N GLU A 61 -9.19 -0.74 -20.69
CA GLU A 61 -9.65 -2.08 -21.07
C GLU A 61 -9.34 -3.14 -20.00
N ASN A 62 -8.20 -3.01 -19.30
CA ASN A 62 -7.75 -3.92 -18.25
C ASN A 62 -7.39 -3.13 -16.97
N PRO A 63 -8.38 -2.58 -16.26
CA PRO A 63 -8.15 -1.63 -15.17
C PRO A 63 -7.29 -2.18 -14.03
N PHE A 64 -7.39 -3.50 -13.74
CA PHE A 64 -6.57 -4.13 -12.69
C PHE A 64 -5.07 -4.14 -13.01
N MET A 65 -4.71 -4.17 -14.30
CA MET A 65 -3.32 -4.12 -14.79
C MET A 65 -2.88 -2.71 -15.19
N GLY A 66 -3.76 -1.73 -15.04
CA GLY A 66 -3.62 -0.38 -15.56
C GLY A 66 -3.02 0.64 -14.59
N PHE A 67 -3.52 1.85 -14.72
CA PHE A 67 -3.05 3.06 -14.01
C PHE A 67 -3.73 3.20 -12.64
N ARG A 68 -3.28 2.41 -11.67
CA ARG A 68 -3.83 2.35 -10.30
C ARG A 68 -2.74 2.39 -9.23
N ALA A 69 -3.16 2.57 -7.99
CA ALA A 69 -2.35 2.45 -6.78
C ALA A 69 -1.05 3.28 -6.84
N ILE A 70 0.11 2.68 -6.59
CA ILE A 70 1.39 3.39 -6.58
C ILE A 70 1.68 4.09 -7.91
N ARG A 71 1.27 3.53 -9.05
CA ARG A 71 1.45 4.13 -10.38
C ARG A 71 0.71 5.46 -10.48
N TYR A 72 -0.55 5.50 -10.03
CA TYR A 72 -1.35 6.72 -9.94
C TYR A 72 -0.72 7.73 -8.98
N CYS A 73 -0.30 7.27 -7.80
CA CYS A 73 0.32 8.11 -6.77
C CYS A 73 1.60 8.78 -7.25
N LEU A 74 2.50 8.05 -7.92
CA LEU A 74 3.76 8.58 -8.44
C LEU A 74 3.56 9.61 -9.56
N LYS A 75 2.49 9.50 -10.34
CA LYS A 75 2.12 10.47 -11.36
C LYS A 75 1.46 11.71 -10.74
N ASN A 76 0.65 11.55 -9.70
CA ASN A 76 -0.08 12.61 -9.00
C ASN A 76 0.63 12.97 -7.68
N ARG A 77 1.86 13.47 -7.79
CA ARG A 77 2.78 13.67 -6.66
C ARG A 77 2.22 14.54 -5.54
N GLU A 78 1.50 15.62 -5.85
CA GLU A 78 0.94 16.52 -4.82
C GLU A 78 -0.14 15.83 -3.97
N LEU A 79 -1.02 15.06 -4.62
CA LEU A 79 -2.00 14.23 -3.91
C LEU A 79 -1.29 13.21 -3.01
N PHE A 80 -0.26 12.55 -3.53
CA PHE A 80 0.49 11.54 -2.79
C PHE A 80 1.27 12.15 -1.62
N LYS A 81 1.91 13.30 -1.82
CA LYS A 81 2.59 14.05 -0.74
C LYS A 81 1.63 14.48 0.36
N SER A 82 0.41 14.92 0.00
CA SER A 82 -0.64 15.26 0.97
C SER A 82 -0.95 14.05 1.87
N GLN A 83 -1.13 12.86 1.30
CA GLN A 83 -1.35 11.64 2.08
C GLN A 83 -0.14 11.28 2.94
N ILE A 84 1.08 11.29 2.38
CA ILE A 84 2.31 10.98 3.12
C ILE A 84 2.52 11.93 4.29
N LYS A 85 2.32 13.25 4.10
CA LYS A 85 2.42 14.24 5.17
C LYS A 85 1.40 14.00 6.28
N ALA A 86 0.17 13.67 5.92
CA ALA A 86 -0.87 13.32 6.89
C ALA A 86 -0.47 12.09 7.74
N ILE A 87 0.09 11.04 7.11
CA ILE A 87 0.58 9.85 7.80
C ILE A 87 1.77 10.20 8.71
N LEU A 88 2.74 10.94 8.20
CA LEU A 88 3.91 11.39 8.98
C LEU A 88 3.47 12.19 10.21
N ARG A 89 2.61 13.19 10.07
CA ARG A 89 2.08 13.98 11.19
C ARG A 89 1.38 13.09 12.23
N ALA A 90 0.59 12.13 11.77
CA ALA A 90 -0.10 11.21 12.66
C ALA A 90 0.86 10.27 13.42
N SER A 91 2.04 9.98 12.87
CA SER A 91 3.05 9.12 13.50
C SER A 91 3.64 9.70 14.80
N ALA A 92 3.44 10.98 15.09
CA ALA A 92 3.74 11.57 16.40
C ALA A 92 2.82 11.07 17.53
N PHE A 93 1.70 10.41 17.20
CA PHE A 93 0.66 9.99 18.15
C PHE A 93 0.57 8.48 18.36
N GLY A 94 1.38 7.69 17.68
CA GLY A 94 1.40 6.23 17.82
C GLY A 94 2.38 5.53 16.87
N ASP A 95 2.49 4.21 16.99
CA ASP A 95 3.33 3.39 16.10
C ASP A 95 2.63 3.23 14.75
N ILE A 96 2.93 4.15 13.83
CA ILE A 96 2.39 4.15 12.46
C ILE A 96 3.47 3.73 11.47
N LYS A 97 3.08 2.93 10.48
CA LYS A 97 3.92 2.48 9.36
C LYS A 97 3.24 2.81 8.04
N ILE A 98 4.04 3.13 7.02
CA ILE A 98 3.56 3.36 5.65
C ILE A 98 3.68 2.06 4.86
N MET A 99 2.68 1.72 4.06
CA MET A 99 2.72 0.57 3.16
C MET A 99 2.33 0.99 1.74
N PHE A 100 3.20 0.67 0.78
CA PHE A 100 2.92 0.91 -0.64
C PHE A 100 2.28 -0.31 -1.29
N PRO A 101 1.06 -0.16 -1.85
CA PRO A 101 0.39 -1.21 -2.61
C PRO A 101 0.92 -1.31 -4.04
N LEU A 102 0.71 -2.44 -4.68
CA LEU A 102 0.92 -2.71 -6.11
C LEU A 102 2.34 -2.41 -6.62
N ILE A 103 3.34 -2.59 -5.80
CA ILE A 103 4.74 -2.48 -6.24
C ILE A 103 5.04 -3.59 -7.24
N THR A 104 5.67 -3.24 -8.37
CA THR A 104 6.12 -4.16 -9.41
C THR A 104 7.61 -4.08 -9.68
N THR A 105 8.24 -2.94 -9.38
CA THR A 105 9.65 -2.68 -9.64
C THR A 105 10.37 -2.07 -8.45
N MET A 106 11.70 -2.16 -8.44
CA MET A 106 12.54 -1.46 -7.45
C MET A 106 12.42 0.06 -7.57
N ASP A 107 12.24 0.56 -8.79
CA ASP A 107 12.19 2.01 -9.04
C ASP A 107 10.91 2.62 -8.46
N GLU A 108 9.77 1.91 -8.52
CA GLU A 108 8.53 2.35 -7.85
C GLU A 108 8.73 2.47 -6.33
N LEU A 109 9.39 1.49 -5.69
CA LEU A 109 9.69 1.55 -4.27
C LEU A 109 10.62 2.74 -3.95
N ARG A 110 11.69 2.93 -4.71
CA ARG A 110 12.67 3.99 -4.51
C ARG A 110 12.06 5.38 -4.70
N GLU A 111 11.26 5.58 -5.75
CA GLU A 111 10.55 6.85 -5.97
C GLU A 111 9.54 7.14 -4.85
N GLY A 112 8.80 6.14 -4.38
CA GLY A 112 7.93 6.29 -3.23
C GLY A 112 8.69 6.69 -1.96
N LYS A 113 9.80 6.02 -1.64
CA LYS A 113 10.66 6.37 -0.50
C LYS A 113 11.29 7.75 -0.62
N LYS A 114 11.65 8.18 -1.83
CA LYS A 114 12.13 9.54 -2.09
C LYS A 114 11.08 10.58 -1.76
N LEU A 115 9.82 10.36 -2.14
CA LEU A 115 8.71 11.25 -1.77
C LEU A 115 8.47 11.30 -0.27
N VAL A 116 8.63 10.17 0.45
CA VAL A 116 8.60 10.16 1.92
C VAL A 116 9.71 11.03 2.49
N ALA A 117 10.94 10.93 1.95
CA ALA A 117 12.07 11.76 2.40
C ALA A 117 11.85 13.26 2.14
N GLU A 118 11.30 13.62 0.97
CA GLU A 118 10.90 14.99 0.65
C GLU A 118 9.85 15.53 1.65
N CYS A 119 8.81 14.74 1.94
CA CYS A 119 7.78 15.13 2.91
C CYS A 119 8.32 15.28 4.33
N LYS A 120 9.26 14.42 4.75
CA LYS A 120 9.97 14.59 6.03
C LYS A 120 10.75 15.90 6.09
N ALA A 121 11.44 16.26 5.01
CA ALA A 121 12.18 17.54 4.93
C ALA A 121 11.22 18.74 5.03
N ASP A 122 10.11 18.70 4.31
CA ASP A 122 9.08 19.74 4.36
C ASP A 122 8.56 19.94 5.79
N LEU A 123 8.16 18.86 6.47
CA LEU A 123 7.62 18.92 7.83
C LEU A 123 8.65 19.42 8.85
N ARG A 124 9.94 19.03 8.72
CA ARG A 124 11.02 19.58 9.56
C ARG A 124 11.15 21.08 9.39
N ASN A 125 11.14 21.57 8.15
CA ASN A 125 11.23 23.01 7.85
C ASN A 125 10.03 23.78 8.43
N MET A 126 8.87 23.14 8.55
CA MET A 126 7.67 23.70 9.17
C MET A 126 7.65 23.57 10.71
N GLY A 127 8.62 22.89 11.31
CA GLY A 127 8.64 22.61 12.75
C GLY A 127 7.56 21.65 13.24
N ILE A 128 7.03 20.78 12.34
CA ILE A 128 5.97 19.82 12.65
C ILE A 128 6.59 18.50 13.10
N ASN A 129 6.16 18.01 14.27
CA ASN A 129 6.65 16.77 14.83
C ASN A 129 6.10 15.55 14.12
N PHE A 130 6.96 14.54 13.90
CA PHE A 130 6.63 13.23 13.36
C PHE A 130 7.68 12.19 13.77
N ASN A 131 7.40 10.90 13.53
CA ASN A 131 8.38 9.85 13.77
C ASN A 131 9.42 9.82 12.62
N GLU A 132 10.64 10.25 12.89
CA GLU A 132 11.75 10.25 11.93
C GLU A 132 12.08 8.84 11.42
N ASN A 133 11.88 7.81 12.23
CA ASN A 133 12.18 6.42 11.93
C ASN A 133 10.94 5.64 11.48
N ILE A 134 9.93 6.33 10.90
CA ILE A 134 8.74 5.65 10.38
C ILE A 134 9.14 4.60 9.36
N GLN A 135 8.63 3.38 9.53
CA GLN A 135 8.89 2.25 8.65
C GLN A 135 8.07 2.35 7.36
N VAL A 136 8.70 1.99 6.24
CA VAL A 136 8.07 1.96 4.91
C VAL A 136 8.14 0.54 4.36
N GLY A 137 6.98 -0.10 4.25
CA GLY A 137 6.85 -1.46 3.74
C GLY A 137 6.20 -1.53 2.37
N VAL A 138 6.19 -2.73 1.84
CA VAL A 138 5.62 -3.09 0.53
C VAL A 138 4.53 -4.12 0.71
N MET A 139 3.39 -3.93 0.04
CA MET A 139 2.44 -5.00 -0.19
C MET A 139 2.90 -5.82 -1.39
N VAL A 140 3.32 -7.06 -1.13
CA VAL A 140 3.69 -8.03 -2.18
C VAL A 140 2.41 -8.68 -2.66
N GLU A 141 1.89 -8.18 -3.76
CA GLU A 141 0.61 -8.60 -4.33
C GLU A 141 0.64 -8.74 -5.87
N THR A 142 1.81 -8.50 -6.47
CA THR A 142 2.06 -8.76 -7.89
C THR A 142 3.03 -9.93 -8.04
N ALA A 143 2.91 -10.69 -9.12
CA ALA A 143 3.85 -11.78 -9.41
C ALA A 143 5.29 -11.25 -9.53
N SER A 144 5.47 -10.07 -10.13
CA SER A 144 6.78 -9.40 -10.24
C SER A 144 7.39 -9.14 -8.86
N ALA A 145 6.65 -8.52 -7.93
CA ALA A 145 7.15 -8.26 -6.58
C ALA A 145 7.55 -9.55 -5.84
N ALA A 146 6.76 -10.62 -5.98
CA ALA A 146 7.08 -11.90 -5.36
C ALA A 146 8.37 -12.52 -5.94
N VAL A 147 8.60 -12.38 -7.24
CA VAL A 147 9.83 -12.86 -7.91
C VAL A 147 11.06 -12.09 -7.45
N ILE A 148 10.97 -10.76 -7.30
CA ILE A 148 12.08 -9.89 -6.86
C ILE A 148 12.07 -9.62 -5.36
N ALA A 149 11.37 -10.42 -4.56
CA ALA A 149 11.22 -10.19 -3.11
C ALA A 149 12.56 -10.12 -2.36
N ASP A 150 13.58 -10.84 -2.81
CA ASP A 150 14.95 -10.76 -2.28
C ASP A 150 15.62 -9.39 -2.50
N MET A 151 15.27 -8.69 -3.58
CA MET A 151 15.75 -7.34 -3.85
C MET A 151 14.95 -6.31 -3.04
N LEU A 152 13.61 -6.44 -3.04
CA LEU A 152 12.73 -5.55 -2.28
C LEU A 152 13.01 -5.61 -0.77
N ALA A 153 13.31 -6.80 -0.24
CA ALA A 153 13.62 -7.00 1.18
C ALA A 153 14.86 -6.27 1.66
N LYS A 154 15.77 -5.88 0.78
CA LYS A 154 16.96 -5.10 1.13
C LYS A 154 16.66 -3.61 1.31
N GLU A 155 15.55 -3.14 0.78
CA GLU A 155 15.22 -1.72 0.77
C GLU A 155 13.89 -1.39 1.47
N ALA A 156 13.00 -2.35 1.66
CA ALA A 156 11.78 -2.20 2.45
C ALA A 156 12.03 -2.51 3.93
N ASP A 157 11.20 -1.97 4.83
CA ASP A 157 11.30 -2.23 6.27
C ASP A 157 10.43 -3.42 6.70
N PHE A 158 9.39 -3.74 5.94
CA PHE A 158 8.53 -4.90 6.16
C PHE A 158 7.76 -5.28 4.87
N PHE A 159 7.21 -6.48 4.87
CA PHE A 159 6.29 -6.96 3.83
C PHE A 159 4.88 -7.18 4.39
N SER A 160 3.88 -6.88 3.57
CA SER A 160 2.53 -7.41 3.67
C SER A 160 2.26 -8.22 2.41
N ILE A 161 1.61 -9.37 2.52
CA ILE A 161 1.28 -10.21 1.37
C ILE A 161 -0.20 -10.04 1.05
N GLY A 162 -0.52 -9.39 -0.07
CA GLY A 162 -1.88 -9.20 -0.56
C GLY A 162 -2.33 -10.40 -1.38
N THR A 163 -2.88 -11.42 -0.71
CA THR A 163 -3.18 -12.71 -1.34
C THR A 163 -4.23 -12.64 -2.44
N ASN A 164 -5.17 -11.68 -2.35
CA ASN A 164 -6.21 -11.52 -3.36
C ASN A 164 -5.63 -11.10 -4.72
N ASP A 165 -4.92 -9.98 -4.77
CA ASP A 165 -4.34 -9.48 -6.02
C ASP A 165 -3.21 -10.41 -6.49
N LEU A 166 -2.39 -10.96 -5.57
CA LEU A 166 -1.36 -11.95 -5.91
C LEU A 166 -1.96 -13.18 -6.60
N THR A 167 -3.11 -13.67 -6.13
CA THR A 167 -3.82 -14.79 -6.78
C THR A 167 -4.26 -14.41 -8.18
N GLY A 168 -4.96 -13.28 -8.34
CA GLY A 168 -5.44 -12.82 -9.63
C GLY A 168 -4.33 -12.68 -10.66
N TYR A 169 -3.24 -12.00 -10.29
CA TYR A 169 -2.10 -11.78 -11.20
C TYR A 169 -1.29 -13.06 -11.47
N THR A 170 -1.15 -13.96 -10.49
CA THR A 170 -0.42 -15.23 -10.69
C THR A 170 -1.21 -16.20 -11.55
N MET A 171 -2.53 -16.27 -11.33
CA MET A 171 -3.42 -17.18 -12.05
C MET A 171 -3.97 -16.57 -13.36
N ALA A 172 -3.67 -15.29 -13.63
CA ALA A 172 -4.20 -14.55 -14.79
C ALA A 172 -5.73 -14.61 -14.87
N CYS A 173 -6.42 -14.50 -13.73
CA CYS A 173 -7.88 -14.58 -13.67
C CYS A 173 -8.46 -13.41 -12.87
N ASP A 174 -9.59 -12.91 -13.36
CA ASP A 174 -10.38 -11.89 -12.67
C ASP A 174 -11.33 -12.58 -11.68
N ARG A 175 -11.24 -12.19 -10.40
CA ARG A 175 -12.13 -12.70 -9.33
C ARG A 175 -13.61 -12.38 -9.57
N GLY A 176 -13.90 -11.32 -10.33
CA GLY A 176 -15.27 -10.91 -10.69
C GLY A 176 -15.86 -11.67 -11.87
N ASN A 177 -15.06 -12.44 -12.60
CA ASN A 177 -15.52 -13.22 -13.75
C ASN A 177 -15.89 -14.66 -13.32
N ASN A 178 -17.19 -14.95 -13.32
CA ASN A 178 -17.73 -16.24 -12.88
C ASN A 178 -17.22 -17.42 -13.73
N ASP A 179 -16.93 -17.22 -15.01
CA ASP A 179 -16.51 -18.29 -15.92
C ASP A 179 -15.11 -18.82 -15.63
N VAL A 180 -14.27 -18.00 -14.98
CA VAL A 180 -12.88 -18.37 -14.61
C VAL A 180 -12.65 -18.39 -13.10
N SER A 181 -13.68 -18.12 -12.29
CA SER A 181 -13.58 -18.04 -10.84
C SER A 181 -13.07 -19.33 -10.18
N TYR A 182 -13.23 -20.49 -10.85
CA TYR A 182 -12.71 -21.78 -10.38
C TYR A 182 -11.16 -21.81 -10.33
N LEU A 183 -10.48 -20.92 -11.06
CA LEU A 183 -9.02 -20.76 -11.00
C LEU A 183 -8.58 -19.88 -9.83
N TYR A 184 -9.49 -19.02 -9.34
CA TYR A 184 -9.17 -18.04 -8.31
C TYR A 184 -9.17 -18.69 -6.93
N SER A 185 -8.01 -19.23 -6.55
CA SER A 185 -7.79 -19.80 -5.21
C SER A 185 -6.38 -19.48 -4.71
N PRO A 186 -6.23 -18.90 -3.52
CA PRO A 186 -4.91 -18.67 -2.93
C PRO A 186 -4.17 -19.96 -2.58
N LEU A 187 -4.86 -21.11 -2.61
CA LEU A 187 -4.26 -22.44 -2.37
C LEU A 187 -3.65 -23.05 -3.63
N GLN A 188 -3.69 -22.39 -4.77
CA GLN A 188 -3.01 -22.86 -5.97
C GLN A 188 -1.50 -22.99 -5.73
N PRO A 189 -0.86 -24.08 -6.21
CA PRO A 189 0.57 -24.31 -5.96
C PRO A 189 1.48 -23.17 -6.41
N SER A 190 1.14 -22.47 -7.49
CA SER A 190 1.87 -21.30 -7.98
C SER A 190 1.80 -20.13 -6.97
N VAL A 191 0.61 -19.85 -6.45
CA VAL A 191 0.39 -18.78 -5.46
C VAL A 191 1.12 -19.11 -4.14
N LEU A 192 0.98 -20.35 -3.67
CA LEU A 192 1.68 -20.81 -2.46
C LEU A 192 3.21 -20.74 -2.58
N ARG A 193 3.76 -21.02 -3.77
CA ARG A 193 5.21 -20.83 -4.03
C ARG A 193 5.63 -19.38 -3.99
N MET A 194 4.82 -18.45 -4.53
CA MET A 194 5.08 -17.02 -4.45
C MET A 194 5.03 -16.50 -3.00
N ILE A 195 4.03 -16.95 -2.24
CA ILE A 195 3.91 -16.63 -0.80
C ILE A 195 5.14 -17.16 -0.04
N LYS A 196 5.49 -18.45 -0.23
CA LYS A 196 6.65 -19.06 0.41
C LYS A 196 7.94 -18.28 0.11
N ARG A 197 8.21 -17.98 -1.17
CA ARG A 197 9.38 -17.20 -1.58
C ARG A 197 9.41 -15.84 -0.89
N THR A 198 8.28 -15.13 -0.87
CA THR A 198 8.19 -13.82 -0.22
C THR A 198 8.51 -13.91 1.27
N ILE A 199 7.99 -14.92 1.97
CA ILE A 199 8.27 -15.16 3.38
C ILE A 199 9.76 -15.46 3.59
N GLU A 200 10.34 -16.36 2.82
CA GLU A 200 11.77 -16.74 2.94
C GLU A 200 12.68 -15.52 2.73
N CYS A 201 12.43 -14.70 1.71
CA CYS A 201 13.19 -13.47 1.46
C CYS A 201 13.01 -12.45 2.58
N GLY A 202 11.80 -12.31 3.11
CA GLY A 202 11.51 -11.39 4.21
C GLY A 202 12.15 -11.82 5.53
N VAL A 203 12.08 -13.10 5.90
CA VAL A 203 12.71 -13.64 7.13
C VAL A 203 14.22 -13.38 7.14
N GLN A 204 14.87 -13.44 5.98
CA GLN A 204 16.32 -13.23 5.87
C GLN A 204 16.75 -11.76 6.04
N ASN A 205 15.88 -10.79 5.73
CA ASN A 205 16.27 -9.39 5.59
C ASN A 205 15.39 -8.39 6.35
N LEU A 206 14.21 -8.80 6.82
CA LEU A 206 13.20 -7.90 7.40
C LEU A 206 12.86 -8.25 8.85
N SER A 207 12.38 -7.26 9.58
CA SER A 207 11.93 -7.43 10.97
C SER A 207 10.48 -7.93 11.08
N LEU A 208 9.66 -7.76 10.05
CA LEU A 208 8.23 -8.07 10.10
C LEU A 208 7.70 -8.54 8.74
N ILE A 209 6.89 -9.60 8.78
CA ILE A 209 6.07 -10.05 7.65
C ILE A 209 4.62 -10.13 8.13
N HIS A 210 3.71 -9.52 7.40
CA HIS A 210 2.27 -9.59 7.62
C HIS A 210 1.60 -10.26 6.42
N ILE A 211 0.66 -11.16 6.66
CA ILE A 211 -0.15 -11.79 5.62
C ILE A 211 -1.57 -11.24 5.78
N SER A 212 -2.04 -10.51 4.78
CA SER A 212 -3.43 -10.06 4.73
C SER A 212 -4.31 -11.24 4.32
N GLU A 213 -5.32 -11.52 5.13
CA GLU A 213 -6.25 -12.61 4.83
C GLU A 213 -7.09 -12.29 3.59
N PRO A 214 -7.44 -13.30 2.79
CA PRO A 214 -8.38 -13.12 1.70
C PRO A 214 -9.76 -12.74 2.26
N THR A 215 -10.33 -11.66 1.76
CA THR A 215 -11.70 -11.20 2.07
C THR A 215 -12.70 -11.83 1.12
#